data_c76b8fdb2d4fbedfec1b5527efd1fda2
#
_entry.id   c76b8fdb2d4fbedfec1b5527efd1fda2
#
_cell.length_a   1.000
_cell.length_b   1.000
_cell.length_c   1.000
_cell.angle_alpha   90.00
_cell.angle_beta   90.00
_cell.angle_gamma   90.00
#
_symmetry.space_group_name_H-M   'P 1'
#
loop_
_entity.id
_entity.type
_entity.pdbx_description
1 polymer ?
#
loop_
_entity_poly.entity_id
_entity_poly.type
_entity_poly.pdbx_seq_one_letter_code
_entity_poly.pdbx_strand_id
1 'polypeptide(L)'
;VRIEKCVQKEVQAKEQQTAAIKRIEEKKVDAVNKGQDEGIKKRVRWLEMWLGATHEALEMLRDIYKDLIPRLVHDLEIQAGLEVMQRITKTVLERFDPIIKRYHESRLYGRRVCERLRASLFPMEDTGDPYCALITLQSLGMFLGYIEGHLLALSPSSQALWDGEFVDVVDFAQTNVQRQKAWVNQHIKVKSPQTLLVPQNPPSDMTDESGLAREFYY
;
A
#
# COMPACT_ATOMS: atom_id res chain seq x y z
N VAL A 1 80.94 2.23 3.99
CA VAL A 1 80.22 3.51 4.23
C VAL A 1 79.43 4.03 2.99
N ARG A 2 79.95 3.90 1.73
CA ARG A 2 79.23 4.40 0.52
C ARG A 2 78.15 3.41 0.04
N ILE A 3 78.38 2.12 0.17
CA ILE A 3 77.46 1.02 -0.23
C ILE A 3 76.24 0.95 0.74
N GLU A 4 76.48 1.11 2.02
CA GLU A 4 75.44 1.08 3.04
C GLU A 4 74.44 2.25 2.87
N LYS A 5 74.89 3.45 2.48
CA LYS A 5 74.04 4.60 2.18
C LYS A 5 73.19 4.39 0.92
N CYS A 6 73.69 3.67 -0.09
CA CYS A 6 72.90 3.33 -1.27
C CYS A 6 71.80 2.30 -0.95
N VAL A 7 72.14 1.27 -0.17
CA VAL A 7 71.16 0.25 0.24
C VAL A 7 70.04 0.86 1.11
N GLN A 8 70.41 1.72 2.04
CA GLN A 8 69.42 2.44 2.86
C GLN A 8 68.46 3.34 2.04
N LYS A 9 69.00 4.01 1.00
CA LYS A 9 68.14 4.78 0.09
C LYS A 9 67.19 3.92 -0.73
N GLU A 10 67.59 2.79 -1.21
CA GLU A 10 66.73 1.84 -1.92
C GLU A 10 65.65 1.22 -1.04
N VAL A 11 65.97 0.90 0.20
CA VAL A 11 64.98 0.40 1.20
C VAL A 11 63.96 1.48 1.50
N GLN A 12 64.37 2.71 1.76
CA GLN A 12 63.44 3.85 1.99
C GLN A 12 62.56 4.14 0.77
N ALA A 13 63.11 4.06 -0.45
CA ALA A 13 62.32 4.24 -1.67
C ALA A 13 61.26 3.13 -1.85
N LYS A 14 61.58 1.89 -1.55
CA LYS A 14 60.63 0.77 -1.58
C LYS A 14 59.55 0.89 -0.51
N GLU A 15 59.89 1.31 0.69
CA GLU A 15 58.90 1.58 1.74
C GLU A 15 57.93 2.71 1.38
N GLN A 16 58.48 3.80 0.79
CA GLN A 16 57.62 4.89 0.29
C GLN A 16 56.71 4.49 -0.84
N GLN A 17 57.16 3.66 -1.79
CA GLN A 17 56.35 3.07 -2.85
C GLN A 17 55.24 2.16 -2.28
N THR A 18 55.58 1.30 -1.34
CA THR A 18 54.59 0.40 -0.71
C THR A 18 53.53 1.18 0.05
N ALA A 19 53.90 2.25 0.77
CA ALA A 19 52.99 3.11 1.47
C ALA A 19 52.07 3.91 0.50
N ALA A 20 52.60 4.35 -0.66
CA ALA A 20 51.83 5.02 -1.68
C ALA A 20 50.79 4.09 -2.34
N ILE A 21 51.17 2.83 -2.65
CA ILE A 21 50.26 1.83 -3.20
C ILE A 21 49.14 1.53 -2.20
N LYS A 22 49.47 1.34 -0.92
CA LYS A 22 48.49 1.08 0.13
C LYS A 22 47.46 2.22 0.26
N ARG A 23 47.89 3.48 0.18
CA ARG A 23 47.00 4.66 0.18
C ARG A 23 46.10 4.75 -1.05
N ILE A 24 46.57 4.29 -2.21
CA ILE A 24 45.77 4.25 -3.43
C ILE A 24 44.68 3.16 -3.33
N GLU A 25 45.05 2.00 -2.77
CA GLU A 25 44.09 0.90 -2.55
C GLU A 25 43.02 1.26 -1.53
N GLU A 26 43.41 1.90 -0.40
CA GLU A 26 42.46 2.41 0.59
C GLU A 26 41.49 3.43 -0.02
N LYS A 27 41.99 4.40 -0.82
CA LYS A 27 41.11 5.37 -1.52
C LYS A 27 40.19 4.72 -2.56
N LYS A 28 40.59 3.65 -3.22
CA LYS A 28 39.76 2.90 -4.16
C LYS A 28 38.64 2.15 -3.41
N VAL A 29 38.97 1.51 -2.29
CA VAL A 29 37.99 0.84 -1.44
C VAL A 29 36.96 1.83 -0.88
N ASP A 30 37.41 3.00 -0.39
CA ASP A 30 36.51 4.04 0.10
C ASP A 30 35.61 4.63 -1.00
N ALA A 31 36.13 4.80 -2.22
CA ALA A 31 35.34 5.28 -3.35
C ALA A 31 34.30 4.26 -3.81
N VAL A 32 34.62 2.96 -3.80
CA VAL A 32 33.69 1.87 -4.12
C VAL A 32 32.60 1.78 -3.05
N ASN A 33 32.99 1.84 -1.76
CA ASN A 33 32.03 1.79 -0.66
C ASN A 33 31.09 3.01 -0.67
N LYS A 34 31.62 4.21 -0.96
CA LYS A 34 30.83 5.43 -1.07
C LYS A 34 29.84 5.39 -2.23
N GLY A 35 30.25 4.85 -3.38
CA GLY A 35 29.40 4.67 -4.54
C GLY A 35 28.30 3.60 -4.32
N GLN A 36 28.60 2.55 -3.57
CA GLN A 36 27.61 1.55 -3.14
C GLN A 36 26.63 2.14 -2.14
N ASP A 37 27.08 2.93 -1.16
CA ASP A 37 26.23 3.60 -0.17
C ASP A 37 25.28 4.61 -0.81
N GLU A 38 25.74 5.38 -1.80
CA GLU A 38 24.87 6.30 -2.53
C GLU A 38 23.85 5.56 -3.42
N GLY A 39 24.24 4.45 -4.01
CA GLY A 39 23.35 3.57 -4.78
C GLY A 39 22.26 2.92 -3.90
N ILE A 40 22.63 2.48 -2.72
CA ILE A 40 21.72 1.91 -1.71
C ILE A 40 20.77 3.01 -1.21
N LYS A 41 21.28 4.19 -0.86
CA LYS A 41 20.44 5.34 -0.42
C LYS A 41 19.40 5.75 -1.46
N LYS A 42 19.75 5.80 -2.75
CA LYS A 42 18.79 6.09 -3.82
C LYS A 42 17.73 5.00 -3.99
N ARG A 43 18.09 3.73 -3.84
CA ARG A 43 17.15 2.59 -3.93
C ARG A 43 16.18 2.57 -2.74
N VAL A 44 16.68 2.82 -1.56
CA VAL A 44 15.88 2.88 -0.32
C VAL A 44 14.84 4.00 -0.39
N ARG A 45 15.17 5.17 -0.96
CA ARG A 45 14.22 6.28 -1.09
C ARG A 45 12.94 5.92 -1.86
N TRP A 46 13.02 5.14 -2.92
CA TRP A 46 11.82 4.69 -3.65
C TRP A 46 11.01 3.67 -2.85
N LEU A 47 11.68 2.80 -2.10
CA LEU A 47 11.03 1.88 -1.16
C LEU A 47 10.30 2.66 -0.07
N GLU A 48 10.93 3.66 0.54
CA GLU A 48 10.32 4.54 1.55
C GLU A 48 9.04 5.21 1.04
N MET A 49 9.06 5.71 -0.20
CA MET A 49 7.88 6.31 -0.83
C MET A 49 6.78 5.28 -1.08
N TRP A 50 7.14 4.09 -1.55
CA TRP A 50 6.17 3.04 -1.85
C TRP A 50 5.58 2.44 -0.58
N LEU A 51 6.39 2.21 0.42
CA LEU A 51 5.98 1.75 1.74
C LEU A 51 5.02 2.76 2.40
N GLY A 52 5.36 4.06 2.36
CA GLY A 52 4.51 5.13 2.85
C GLY A 52 3.18 5.21 2.10
N ALA A 53 3.16 5.02 0.77
CA ALA A 53 1.94 4.99 -0.01
C ALA A 53 1.06 3.78 0.34
N THR A 54 1.67 2.61 0.57
CA THR A 54 0.95 1.40 1.01
C THR A 54 0.35 1.59 2.40
N HIS A 55 1.10 2.18 3.32
CA HIS A 55 0.63 2.46 4.68
C HIS A 55 -0.54 3.46 4.68
N GLU A 56 -0.43 4.57 3.96
CA GLU A 56 -1.54 5.53 3.79
C GLU A 56 -2.79 4.89 3.19
N ALA A 57 -2.62 3.97 2.23
CA ALA A 57 -3.74 3.25 1.64
C ALA A 57 -4.43 2.31 2.66
N LEU A 58 -3.67 1.64 3.51
CA LEU A 58 -4.22 0.80 4.58
C LEU A 58 -4.90 1.63 5.68
N GLU A 59 -4.34 2.79 6.07
CA GLU A 59 -5.00 3.73 6.99
C GLU A 59 -6.30 4.26 6.39
N MET A 60 -6.28 4.66 5.12
CA MET A 60 -7.47 5.12 4.42
C MET A 60 -8.54 4.02 4.34
N LEU A 61 -8.15 2.76 4.09
CA LEU A 61 -9.08 1.63 4.09
C LEU A 61 -9.76 1.45 5.45
N ARG A 62 -9.00 1.53 6.54
CA ARG A 62 -9.55 1.48 7.92
C ARG A 62 -10.59 2.59 8.14
N ASP A 63 -10.29 3.79 7.66
CA ASP A 63 -11.18 4.96 7.81
C ASP A 63 -12.41 4.83 6.91
N ILE A 64 -12.27 4.28 5.69
CA ILE A 64 -13.40 3.95 4.81
C ILE A 64 -14.34 2.96 5.52
N TYR A 65 -13.84 1.88 6.12
CA TYR A 65 -14.70 0.96 6.88
C TYR A 65 -15.44 1.65 8.01
N LYS A 66 -14.75 2.53 8.77
CA LYS A 66 -15.37 3.29 9.85
C LYS A 66 -16.54 4.16 9.36
N ASP A 67 -16.42 4.72 8.16
CA ASP A 67 -17.46 5.57 7.56
C ASP A 67 -18.61 4.75 6.94
N LEU A 68 -18.31 3.56 6.40
CA LEU A 68 -19.30 2.72 5.73
C LEU A 68 -20.17 1.91 6.71
N ILE A 69 -19.62 1.45 7.83
CA ILE A 69 -20.34 0.64 8.82
C ILE A 69 -21.66 1.30 9.26
N PRO A 70 -21.70 2.58 9.67
CA PRO A 70 -22.95 3.23 10.08
C PRO A 70 -23.92 3.51 8.92
N ARG A 71 -23.45 3.52 7.68
CA ARG A 71 -24.30 3.77 6.50
C ARG A 71 -25.07 2.53 6.04
N LEU A 72 -24.51 1.36 6.26
CA LEU A 72 -25.07 0.08 5.81
C LEU A 72 -25.84 -0.64 6.94
N VAL A 73 -26.49 0.12 7.83
CA VAL A 73 -27.25 -0.42 8.98
C VAL A 73 -28.45 -1.30 8.57
N HIS A 74 -28.95 -1.13 7.35
CA HIS A 74 -30.07 -1.93 6.84
C HIS A 74 -29.64 -3.32 6.35
N ASP A 75 -28.32 -3.57 6.24
CA ASP A 75 -27.75 -4.84 5.84
C ASP A 75 -26.77 -5.35 6.91
N LEU A 76 -27.33 -6.03 7.91
CA LEU A 76 -26.58 -6.51 9.07
C LEU A 76 -25.43 -7.46 8.70
N GLU A 77 -25.58 -8.21 7.61
CA GLU A 77 -24.53 -9.14 7.14
C GLU A 77 -23.33 -8.35 6.60
N ILE A 78 -23.59 -7.35 5.76
CA ILE A 78 -22.53 -6.48 5.24
C ILE A 78 -21.89 -5.70 6.38
N GLN A 79 -22.68 -5.12 7.27
CA GLN A 79 -22.18 -4.38 8.42
C GLN A 79 -21.22 -5.22 9.27
N ALA A 80 -21.65 -6.43 9.68
CA ALA A 80 -20.81 -7.35 10.45
C ALA A 80 -19.52 -7.74 9.72
N GLY A 81 -19.60 -7.96 8.39
CA GLY A 81 -18.44 -8.22 7.56
C GLY A 81 -17.45 -7.06 7.53
N LEU A 82 -17.92 -5.83 7.37
CA LEU A 82 -17.09 -4.62 7.39
C LEU A 82 -16.40 -4.42 8.74
N GLU A 83 -17.06 -4.70 9.86
CA GLU A 83 -16.47 -4.65 11.19
C GLU A 83 -15.31 -5.66 11.35
N VAL A 84 -15.49 -6.87 10.83
CA VAL A 84 -14.41 -7.88 10.81
C VAL A 84 -13.24 -7.40 9.96
N MET A 85 -13.50 -6.86 8.77
CA MET A 85 -12.46 -6.34 7.88
C MET A 85 -11.71 -5.16 8.49
N GLN A 86 -12.41 -4.25 9.18
CA GLN A 86 -11.80 -3.14 9.90
C GLN A 86 -10.81 -3.64 10.97
N ARG A 87 -11.20 -4.65 11.76
CA ARG A 87 -10.31 -5.27 12.76
C ARG A 87 -9.09 -5.92 12.13
N ILE A 88 -9.28 -6.65 11.03
CA ILE A 88 -8.18 -7.27 10.28
C ILE A 88 -7.22 -6.19 9.76
N THR A 89 -7.75 -5.12 9.16
CA THR A 89 -6.93 -4.02 8.63
C THR A 89 -6.14 -3.33 9.74
N LYS A 90 -6.74 -3.15 10.93
CA LYS A 90 -6.02 -2.64 12.10
C LYS A 90 -4.85 -3.55 12.48
N THR A 91 -5.06 -4.87 12.51
CA THR A 91 -3.98 -5.84 12.80
C THR A 91 -2.87 -5.80 11.73
N VAL A 92 -3.24 -5.62 10.46
CA VAL A 92 -2.26 -5.42 9.38
C VAL A 92 -1.41 -4.18 9.64
N LEU A 93 -2.03 -3.04 9.96
CA LEU A 93 -1.33 -1.79 10.28
C LEU A 93 -0.38 -1.95 11.47
N GLU A 94 -0.84 -2.60 12.57
CA GLU A 94 -0.01 -2.86 13.75
C GLU A 94 1.24 -3.70 13.41
N ARG A 95 1.14 -4.63 12.46
CA ARG A 95 2.29 -5.41 11.98
C ARG A 95 3.23 -4.62 11.07
N PHE A 96 2.72 -3.62 10.35
CA PHE A 96 3.55 -2.72 9.55
C PHE A 96 4.38 -1.73 10.39
N ASP A 97 3.95 -1.38 11.59
CA ASP A 97 4.61 -0.40 12.47
C ASP A 97 6.14 -0.62 12.65
N PRO A 98 6.65 -1.84 12.97
CA PRO A 98 8.08 -2.06 13.10
C PRO A 98 8.83 -1.89 11.78
N ILE A 99 8.23 -2.28 10.66
CA ILE A 99 8.81 -2.13 9.31
C ILE A 99 8.94 -0.66 8.95
N ILE A 100 7.87 0.12 9.16
CA ILE A 100 7.85 1.57 8.92
C ILE A 100 8.92 2.30 9.74
N LYS A 101 9.09 1.93 11.01
CA LYS A 101 10.12 2.50 11.89
C LYS A 101 11.53 2.18 11.40
N ARG A 102 11.74 0.99 10.81
CA ARG A 102 13.03 0.52 10.31
C ARG A 102 13.43 1.19 9.00
N TYR A 103 12.50 1.28 8.06
CA TYR A 103 12.78 1.75 6.70
C TYR A 103 12.41 3.21 6.47
N HIS A 104 11.86 3.87 7.47
CA HIS A 104 11.25 5.20 7.35
C HIS A 104 10.22 5.27 6.21
N GLU A 105 9.26 6.14 6.31
CA GLU A 105 8.24 6.26 5.26
C GLU A 105 8.10 7.70 4.77
N SER A 106 7.79 7.86 3.49
CA SER A 106 7.40 9.13 2.92
C SER A 106 5.93 9.08 2.49
N ARG A 107 5.04 9.67 3.30
CA ARG A 107 3.58 9.59 3.13
C ARG A 107 2.99 10.58 2.13
N LEU A 108 3.70 11.66 1.80
CA LEU A 108 3.13 12.78 1.04
C LEU A 108 2.52 12.40 -0.30
N TYR A 109 3.17 11.49 -1.04
CA TYR A 109 2.65 11.04 -2.31
C TYR A 109 1.42 10.14 -2.13
N GLY A 110 1.50 9.16 -1.26
CA GLY A 110 0.42 8.21 -0.97
C GLY A 110 -0.85 8.92 -0.50
N ARG A 111 -0.73 9.84 0.43
CA ARG A 111 -1.84 10.62 0.97
C ARG A 111 -2.64 11.32 -0.12
N ARG A 112 -2.00 12.07 -1.00
CA ARG A 112 -2.67 12.78 -2.10
C ARG A 112 -3.41 11.84 -3.04
N VAL A 113 -2.83 10.69 -3.35
CA VAL A 113 -3.47 9.69 -4.22
C VAL A 113 -4.66 9.06 -3.52
N CYS A 114 -4.52 8.65 -2.26
CA CYS A 114 -5.59 8.05 -1.46
C CYS A 114 -6.76 9.02 -1.26
N GLU A 115 -6.52 10.30 -0.95
CA GLU A 115 -7.55 11.32 -0.82
C GLU A 115 -8.37 11.49 -2.13
N ARG A 116 -7.70 11.52 -3.28
CA ARG A 116 -8.38 11.58 -4.59
C ARG A 116 -9.20 10.33 -4.87
N LEU A 117 -8.64 9.15 -4.60
CA LEU A 117 -9.34 7.88 -4.78
C LEU A 117 -10.57 7.82 -3.86
N ARG A 118 -10.44 8.20 -2.60
CA ARG A 118 -11.57 8.25 -1.67
C ARG A 118 -12.67 9.16 -2.17
N ALA A 119 -12.34 10.39 -2.57
CA ALA A 119 -13.32 11.35 -3.07
C ALA A 119 -14.01 10.87 -4.36
N SER A 120 -13.31 10.13 -5.22
CA SER A 120 -13.86 9.59 -6.45
C SER A 120 -14.70 8.32 -6.25
N LEU A 121 -14.27 7.42 -5.37
CA LEU A 121 -14.90 6.10 -5.19
C LEU A 121 -16.01 6.11 -4.15
N PHE A 122 -15.96 7.02 -3.17
CA PHE A 122 -16.90 7.07 -2.05
C PHE A 122 -17.52 8.48 -1.94
N PRO A 123 -18.36 8.88 -2.87
CA PRO A 123 -19.10 10.14 -2.76
C PRO A 123 -19.95 10.14 -1.48
N MET A 124 -20.10 11.30 -0.86
CA MET A 124 -20.69 11.44 0.50
C MET A 124 -22.21 11.21 0.54
N GLU A 125 -22.88 11.11 -0.60
CA GLU A 125 -24.33 10.98 -0.67
C GLU A 125 -24.76 9.52 -0.47
N ASP A 126 -25.37 9.27 0.67
CA ASP A 126 -26.03 7.99 0.97
C ASP A 126 -27.55 8.21 0.88
N THR A 127 -28.16 7.63 -0.13
CA THR A 127 -29.61 7.71 -0.34
C THR A 127 -30.37 6.57 0.31
N GLY A 128 -29.70 5.63 1.00
CA GLY A 128 -30.33 4.42 1.54
C GLY A 128 -30.82 3.42 0.47
N ASP A 129 -30.53 3.68 -0.79
CA ASP A 129 -30.92 2.85 -1.92
C ASP A 129 -30.04 1.58 -2.00
N PRO A 130 -30.61 0.38 -2.21
CA PRO A 130 -29.87 -0.85 -2.48
C PRO A 130 -28.85 -0.74 -3.61
N TYR A 131 -29.11 0.10 -4.62
CA TYR A 131 -28.17 0.40 -5.69
C TYR A 131 -26.91 1.11 -5.17
N CYS A 132 -27.06 2.03 -4.21
CA CYS A 132 -25.93 2.68 -3.56
C CYS A 132 -25.06 1.70 -2.77
N ALA A 133 -25.68 0.70 -2.12
CA ALA A 133 -24.93 -0.35 -1.42
C ALA A 133 -24.10 -1.19 -2.41
N LEU A 134 -24.63 -1.53 -3.59
CA LEU A 134 -23.92 -2.25 -4.63
C LEU A 134 -22.73 -1.46 -5.17
N ILE A 135 -22.92 -0.15 -5.48
CA ILE A 135 -21.84 0.74 -5.92
C ILE A 135 -20.76 0.89 -4.84
N THR A 136 -21.18 1.00 -3.59
CA THR A 136 -20.26 1.08 -2.45
C THR A 136 -19.37 -0.16 -2.34
N LEU A 137 -19.96 -1.36 -2.48
CA LEU A 137 -19.19 -2.61 -2.51
C LEU A 137 -18.24 -2.67 -3.70
N GLN A 138 -18.68 -2.22 -4.88
CA GLN A 138 -17.83 -2.14 -6.07
C GLN A 138 -16.65 -1.19 -5.86
N SER A 139 -16.88 -0.01 -5.31
CA SER A 139 -15.87 0.98 -4.97
C SER A 139 -14.86 0.44 -3.95
N LEU A 140 -15.35 -0.29 -2.94
CA LEU A 140 -14.50 -0.97 -1.96
C LEU A 140 -13.62 -2.03 -2.63
N GLY A 141 -14.18 -2.83 -3.54
CA GLY A 141 -13.43 -3.82 -4.32
C GLY A 141 -12.32 -3.20 -5.17
N MET A 142 -12.58 -2.02 -5.78
CA MET A 142 -11.59 -1.27 -6.54
C MET A 142 -10.46 -0.73 -5.62
N PHE A 143 -10.80 -0.21 -4.45
CA PHE A 143 -9.82 0.29 -3.50
C PHE A 143 -8.95 -0.83 -2.91
N LEU A 144 -9.53 -1.99 -2.61
CA LEU A 144 -8.80 -3.19 -2.22
C LEU A 144 -7.85 -3.67 -3.33
N GLY A 145 -8.27 -3.59 -4.60
CA GLY A 145 -7.41 -3.87 -5.75
C GLY A 145 -6.22 -2.91 -5.87
N TYR A 146 -6.39 -1.64 -5.54
CA TYR A 146 -5.31 -0.67 -5.47
C TYR A 146 -4.28 -1.06 -4.41
N ILE A 147 -4.72 -1.41 -3.20
CA ILE A 147 -3.83 -1.87 -2.11
C ILE A 147 -3.11 -3.17 -2.49
N GLU A 148 -3.82 -4.13 -3.09
CA GLU A 148 -3.24 -5.38 -3.57
C GLU A 148 -2.10 -5.12 -4.56
N GLY A 149 -2.27 -4.19 -5.51
CA GLY A 149 -1.22 -3.78 -6.45
C GLY A 149 0.03 -3.22 -5.74
N HIS A 150 -0.16 -2.45 -4.67
CA HIS A 150 0.96 -1.96 -3.85
C HIS A 150 1.70 -3.10 -3.14
N LEU A 151 0.99 -4.05 -2.55
CA LEU A 151 1.57 -5.20 -1.85
C LEU A 151 2.28 -6.15 -2.81
N LEU A 152 1.75 -6.35 -4.03
CA LEU A 152 2.40 -7.14 -5.08
C LEU A 152 3.78 -6.56 -5.48
N ALA A 153 3.94 -5.24 -5.45
CA ALA A 153 5.24 -4.62 -5.72
C ALA A 153 6.19 -4.70 -4.51
N LEU A 154 5.67 -4.69 -3.28
CA LEU A 154 6.47 -4.82 -2.06
C LEU A 154 6.99 -6.24 -1.84
N SER A 155 6.26 -7.28 -2.24
CA SER A 155 6.63 -8.68 -2.01
C SER A 155 8.01 -9.03 -2.59
N PRO A 156 8.31 -8.83 -3.88
CA PRO A 156 9.65 -9.10 -4.39
C PRO A 156 10.72 -8.16 -3.82
N SER A 157 10.33 -6.94 -3.42
CA SER A 157 11.27 -5.97 -2.83
C SER A 157 11.70 -6.38 -1.43
N SER A 158 10.78 -6.88 -0.60
CA SER A 158 11.08 -7.41 0.73
C SER A 158 11.98 -8.64 0.68
N GLN A 159 11.73 -9.55 -0.27
CA GLN A 159 12.58 -10.72 -0.52
C GLN A 159 14.01 -10.31 -0.93
N ALA A 160 14.14 -9.32 -1.82
CA ALA A 160 15.44 -8.82 -2.28
C ALA A 160 16.26 -8.14 -1.16
N LEU A 161 15.62 -7.66 -0.11
CA LEU A 161 16.27 -7.08 1.07
C LEU A 161 16.72 -8.14 2.10
N TRP A 162 16.34 -9.41 1.94
CA TRP A 162 16.60 -10.49 2.89
C TRP A 162 16.08 -10.23 4.32
N ASP A 163 15.04 -9.39 4.43
CA ASP A 163 14.38 -9.06 5.69
C ASP A 163 13.15 -9.97 5.88
N GLY A 164 13.34 -11.07 6.63
CA GLY A 164 12.29 -12.07 6.86
C GLY A 164 11.05 -11.51 7.54
N GLU A 165 11.20 -10.57 8.48
CA GLU A 165 10.07 -9.93 9.15
C GLU A 165 9.26 -9.08 8.16
N PHE A 166 9.94 -8.37 7.26
CA PHE A 166 9.26 -7.58 6.23
C PHE A 166 8.52 -8.49 5.24
N VAL A 167 9.12 -9.60 4.81
CA VAL A 167 8.45 -10.60 3.97
C VAL A 167 7.18 -11.12 4.64
N ASP A 168 7.27 -11.55 5.90
CA ASP A 168 6.13 -12.09 6.65
C ASP A 168 4.98 -11.06 6.79
N VAL A 169 5.31 -9.80 7.02
CA VAL A 169 4.32 -8.71 7.13
C VAL A 169 3.62 -8.45 5.80
N VAL A 170 4.37 -8.41 4.70
CA VAL A 170 3.80 -8.20 3.36
C VAL A 170 2.91 -9.36 2.95
N ASP A 171 3.34 -10.61 3.16
CA ASP A 171 2.57 -11.81 2.85
C ASP A 171 1.30 -11.90 3.68
N PHE A 172 1.38 -11.56 4.98
CA PHE A 172 0.22 -11.45 5.85
C PHE A 172 -0.78 -10.41 5.36
N ALA A 173 -0.30 -9.21 5.00
CA ALA A 173 -1.14 -8.13 4.49
C ALA A 173 -1.79 -8.52 3.15
N GLN A 174 -1.03 -9.08 2.23
CA GLN A 174 -1.52 -9.51 0.93
C GLN A 174 -2.61 -10.57 1.06
N THR A 175 -2.38 -11.60 1.88
CA THR A 175 -3.38 -12.65 2.14
C THR A 175 -4.69 -12.07 2.69
N ASN A 176 -4.61 -11.13 3.64
CA ASN A 176 -5.79 -10.53 4.23
C ASN A 176 -6.52 -9.59 3.28
N VAL A 177 -5.83 -8.79 2.47
CA VAL A 177 -6.44 -7.94 1.44
C VAL A 177 -7.13 -8.79 0.38
N GLN A 178 -6.54 -9.90 -0.05
CA GLN A 178 -7.16 -10.83 -1.00
C GLN A 178 -8.43 -11.48 -0.43
N ARG A 179 -8.43 -11.88 0.85
CA ARG A 179 -9.63 -12.40 1.53
C ARG A 179 -10.75 -11.36 1.61
N GLN A 180 -10.43 -10.13 1.95
CA GLN A 180 -11.39 -9.03 1.97
C GLN A 180 -11.98 -8.78 0.58
N LYS A 181 -11.14 -8.73 -0.46
CA LYS A 181 -11.57 -8.58 -1.86
C LYS A 181 -12.45 -9.73 -2.33
N ALA A 182 -12.11 -10.97 -1.98
CA ALA A 182 -12.94 -12.15 -2.29
C ALA A 182 -14.32 -12.05 -1.64
N TRP A 183 -14.39 -11.63 -0.37
CA TRP A 183 -15.64 -11.42 0.34
C TRP A 183 -16.48 -10.33 -0.33
N VAL A 184 -15.91 -9.17 -0.65
CA VAL A 184 -16.61 -8.09 -1.38
C VAL A 184 -17.14 -8.58 -2.71
N ASN A 185 -16.33 -9.28 -3.50
CA ASN A 185 -16.75 -9.83 -4.79
C ASN A 185 -17.91 -10.84 -4.67
N GLN A 186 -17.92 -11.64 -3.60
CA GLN A 186 -19.01 -12.57 -3.33
C GLN A 186 -20.32 -11.82 -3.02
N HIS A 187 -20.26 -10.76 -2.22
CA HIS A 187 -21.45 -9.96 -1.89
C HIS A 187 -21.97 -9.19 -3.10
N ILE A 188 -21.09 -8.66 -3.96
CA ILE A 188 -21.48 -8.09 -5.26
C ILE A 188 -22.27 -9.10 -6.08
N LYS A 189 -21.77 -10.35 -6.22
CA LYS A 189 -22.44 -11.40 -7.00
C LYS A 189 -23.82 -11.77 -6.44
N VAL A 190 -23.93 -11.83 -5.12
CA VAL A 190 -25.20 -12.18 -4.45
C VAL A 190 -26.23 -11.04 -4.57
N LYS A 191 -25.78 -9.78 -4.41
CA LYS A 191 -26.65 -8.61 -4.40
C LYS A 191 -27.06 -8.15 -5.80
N SER A 192 -26.19 -8.29 -6.80
CA SER A 192 -26.44 -7.80 -8.16
C SER A 192 -27.78 -8.23 -8.76
N PRO A 193 -28.18 -9.51 -8.73
CA PRO A 193 -29.47 -9.92 -9.32
C PRO A 193 -30.67 -9.24 -8.62
N GLN A 194 -30.63 -9.11 -7.30
CA GLN A 194 -31.69 -8.49 -6.52
C GLN A 194 -31.77 -6.99 -6.78
N THR A 195 -30.64 -6.32 -6.89
CA THR A 195 -30.59 -4.86 -7.08
C THR A 195 -30.88 -4.46 -8.53
N LEU A 196 -30.40 -5.22 -9.52
CA LEU A 196 -30.46 -4.83 -10.92
C LEU A 196 -31.66 -5.38 -11.67
N LEU A 197 -32.26 -6.51 -11.22
CA LEU A 197 -33.30 -7.20 -11.94
C LEU A 197 -34.68 -7.16 -11.25
N VAL A 198 -34.70 -6.94 -9.92
CA VAL A 198 -35.96 -6.85 -9.20
C VAL A 198 -36.43 -5.39 -9.23
N PRO A 199 -37.61 -5.09 -9.79
CA PRO A 199 -38.16 -3.74 -9.77
C PRO A 199 -38.34 -3.27 -8.32
N GLN A 200 -37.74 -2.15 -7.99
CA GLN A 200 -37.96 -1.51 -6.70
C GLN A 200 -39.27 -0.75 -6.76
N ASN A 201 -40.10 -0.84 -5.72
CA ASN A 201 -41.23 0.08 -5.62
C ASN A 201 -40.67 1.51 -5.60
N PRO A 202 -41.14 2.40 -6.50
CA PRO A 202 -40.73 3.78 -6.45
C PRO A 202 -41.03 4.33 -5.05
N PRO A 203 -40.17 5.24 -4.51
CA PRO A 203 -40.49 5.93 -3.27
C PRO A 203 -41.91 6.52 -3.36
N SER A 204 -42.66 6.42 -2.26
CA SER A 204 -44.07 6.81 -2.20
C SER A 204 -44.36 8.27 -2.62
N ASP A 205 -43.36 9.11 -2.58
CA ASP A 205 -43.39 10.51 -2.98
C ASP A 205 -43.17 10.74 -4.50
N MET A 206 -42.74 9.72 -5.28
CA MET A 206 -42.61 9.83 -6.75
C MET A 206 -43.90 9.38 -7.50
N THR A 207 -44.96 8.97 -6.83
CA THR A 207 -46.11 8.32 -7.46
C THR A 207 -47.17 9.27 -8.06
N ASP A 208 -47.13 10.58 -7.80
CA ASP A 208 -48.32 11.38 -8.10
C ASP A 208 -48.19 12.61 -8.99
N GLU A 209 -47.03 13.14 -9.36
CA GLU A 209 -47.03 14.43 -10.07
C GLU A 209 -46.36 14.49 -11.44
N SER A 210 -45.57 13.52 -11.83
CA SER A 210 -44.84 13.65 -13.11
C SER A 210 -44.97 12.46 -14.06
N GLY A 211 -45.99 11.98 -14.48
CA GLY A 211 -46.17 10.94 -15.54
C GLY A 211 -44.93 10.24 -16.16
N LEU A 212 -43.74 10.67 -15.77
CA LEU A 212 -42.41 10.17 -16.21
C LEU A 212 -41.99 8.88 -15.53
N ALA A 213 -42.53 8.54 -14.35
CA ALA A 213 -42.19 7.29 -13.65
C ALA A 213 -42.68 6.02 -14.39
N ARG A 214 -43.66 6.14 -15.27
CA ARG A 214 -44.21 5.03 -16.04
C ARG A 214 -43.37 4.60 -17.23
N GLU A 215 -42.51 5.45 -17.76
CA GLU A 215 -41.67 5.12 -18.94
C GLU A 215 -40.40 4.34 -18.61
N PHE A 216 -39.97 4.30 -17.35
CA PHE A 216 -38.77 3.59 -16.94
C PHE A 216 -39.00 2.16 -16.40
N TYR A 217 -40.27 1.72 -16.26
CA TYR A 217 -40.59 0.41 -15.64
C TYR A 217 -41.26 -0.59 -16.58
N TYR A 218 -41.16 -0.37 -17.92
CA TYR A 218 -41.59 -1.35 -18.92
C TYR A 218 -40.53 -1.61 -19.97
#